data_3bfa60c8f85208117c2fcce962763cfa
#
_entry.id   3bfa60c8f85208117c2fcce962763cfa
#
_cell.length_a   1.000
_cell.length_b   1.000
_cell.length_c   1.000
_cell.angle_alpha   90.00
_cell.angle_beta   90.00
_cell.angle_gamma   90.00
#
_symmetry.space_group_name_H-M   'P 1'
#
loop_
_entity.id
_entity.type
_entity.pdbx_description
1 polymer ?
#
loop_
_entity_poly.entity_id
_entity_poly.type
_entity_poly.pdbx_seq_one_letter_code
_entity_poly.pdbx_strand_id
1 'polypeptide(L)'
;MITQQIMSRITDQNVQDIIDTAAAGGITYWATEPTDEEFAGLPEGKEYTIVEGTAPHPIFAFDDVREVDSVNYLSKDDVRLAYTKLLDPGQEYVNRELHGYILDSWRDRTEADGIDAGHIDAGAADVIVQVACFDEVRYG
;
A
#
# COMPACT_ATOMS: atom_id res chain seq x y z
N MET A 1 -12.56 -18.97 -5.79
CA MET A 1 -11.51 -19.54 -4.98
C MET A 1 -11.32 -18.70 -3.73
N ILE A 2 -10.52 -19.16 -2.79
CA ILE A 2 -10.34 -18.48 -1.50
C ILE A 2 -9.87 -17.03 -1.68
N THR A 3 -8.90 -16.79 -2.56
CA THR A 3 -8.40 -15.44 -2.85
C THR A 3 -9.51 -14.48 -3.27
N GLN A 4 -10.37 -14.90 -4.19
CA GLN A 4 -11.50 -14.08 -4.64
C GLN A 4 -12.52 -13.86 -3.52
N GLN A 5 -12.75 -14.85 -2.69
CA GLN A 5 -13.66 -14.73 -1.54
C GLN A 5 -13.13 -13.70 -0.54
N ILE A 6 -11.83 -13.69 -0.27
CA ILE A 6 -11.20 -12.70 0.61
C ILE A 6 -11.29 -11.32 -0.02
N MET A 7 -10.89 -11.18 -1.29
CA MET A 7 -10.91 -9.89 -1.98
C MET A 7 -12.32 -9.28 -2.00
N SER A 8 -13.35 -10.10 -2.14
CA SER A 8 -14.74 -9.63 -2.18
C SER A 8 -15.20 -9.00 -0.86
N ARG A 9 -14.51 -9.25 0.24
CA ARG A 9 -14.84 -8.70 1.56
C ARG A 9 -14.12 -7.38 1.84
N ILE A 10 -13.20 -6.97 0.97
CA ILE A 10 -12.42 -5.73 1.10
C ILE A 10 -13.13 -4.66 0.29
N THR A 11 -13.74 -3.68 0.96
CA THR A 11 -14.52 -2.64 0.30
C THR A 11 -13.62 -1.62 -0.38
N ASP A 12 -14.20 -0.81 -1.27
CA ASP A 12 -13.49 0.33 -1.87
C ASP A 12 -13.01 1.30 -0.80
N GLN A 13 -13.82 1.51 0.25
CA GLN A 13 -13.43 2.37 1.36
C GLN A 13 -12.24 1.79 2.14
N ASN A 14 -12.20 0.46 2.33
CA ASN A 14 -11.06 -0.19 2.97
C ASN A 14 -9.77 0.07 2.20
N VAL A 15 -9.80 -0.06 0.88
CA VAL A 15 -8.64 0.21 0.03
C VAL A 15 -8.22 1.68 0.17
N GLN A 16 -9.16 2.60 0.10
CA GLN A 16 -8.87 4.02 0.23
C GLN A 16 -8.25 4.34 1.60
N ASP A 17 -8.76 3.74 2.68
CA ASP A 17 -8.21 3.92 4.02
C ASP A 17 -6.75 3.44 4.11
N ILE A 18 -6.44 2.31 3.49
CA ILE A 18 -5.06 1.79 3.42
C ILE A 18 -4.15 2.76 2.68
N ILE A 19 -4.58 3.23 1.52
CA ILE A 19 -3.81 4.17 0.71
C ILE A 19 -3.62 5.49 1.45
N ASP A 20 -4.66 6.02 2.09
CA ASP A 20 -4.58 7.27 2.84
C ASP A 20 -3.61 7.15 4.03
N THR A 21 -3.66 6.04 4.75
CA THR A 21 -2.74 5.78 5.86
C THR A 21 -1.29 5.66 5.38
N ALA A 22 -1.08 4.99 4.25
CA ALA A 22 0.24 4.89 3.64
C ALA A 22 0.76 6.27 3.21
N ALA A 23 -0.05 7.04 2.53
CA ALA A 23 0.33 8.36 2.03
C ALA A 23 0.59 9.36 3.17
N ALA A 24 -0.12 9.23 4.30
CA ALA A 24 0.04 10.11 5.45
C ALA A 24 1.37 9.91 6.20
N GLY A 25 2.05 8.79 6.02
CA GLY A 25 3.32 8.56 6.70
C GLY A 25 3.94 7.20 6.48
N GLY A 26 3.15 6.18 6.12
CA GLY A 26 3.66 4.81 6.02
C GLY A 26 4.75 4.63 4.97
N ILE A 27 4.59 5.22 3.79
CA ILE A 27 5.51 5.04 2.66
C ILE A 27 6.42 6.24 2.41
N THR A 28 6.31 7.30 3.19
CA THR A 28 7.00 8.58 2.89
C THR A 28 8.52 8.49 2.96
N TYR A 29 9.08 7.42 3.53
CA TYR A 29 10.50 7.24 3.60
C TYR A 29 11.11 6.55 2.36
N TRP A 30 10.28 5.98 1.49
CA TRP A 30 10.75 5.38 0.25
C TRP A 30 9.99 5.85 -0.99
N ALA A 31 8.84 6.50 -0.82
CA ALA A 31 8.02 7.00 -1.92
C ALA A 31 7.93 8.52 -1.86
N THR A 32 7.94 9.15 -3.02
CA THR A 32 7.77 10.59 -3.17
C THR A 32 6.47 10.90 -3.89
N GLU A 33 5.97 12.13 -3.74
CA GLU A 33 4.75 12.54 -4.42
C GLU A 33 4.97 12.51 -5.94
N PRO A 34 3.98 12.01 -6.71
CA PRO A 34 4.09 12.02 -8.16
C PRO A 34 4.06 13.44 -8.72
N THR A 35 4.75 13.64 -9.84
CA THR A 35 4.61 14.86 -10.63
C THR A 35 3.30 14.81 -11.42
N ASP A 36 2.90 15.97 -11.98
CA ASP A 36 1.71 16.00 -12.82
C ASP A 36 1.82 15.07 -14.03
N GLU A 37 3.02 14.95 -14.61
CA GLU A 37 3.28 14.04 -15.72
C GLU A 37 3.14 12.57 -15.30
N GLU A 38 3.70 12.21 -14.16
CA GLU A 38 3.61 10.85 -13.63
C GLU A 38 2.16 10.48 -13.32
N PHE A 39 1.45 11.40 -12.70
CA PHE A 39 0.03 11.20 -12.41
C PHE A 39 -0.80 11.11 -13.69
N ALA A 40 -0.51 11.95 -14.68
CA ALA A 40 -1.22 11.95 -15.97
C ALA A 40 -1.00 10.66 -16.77
N GLY A 41 0.09 9.94 -16.50
CA GLY A 41 0.37 8.65 -17.12
C GLY A 41 -0.45 7.49 -16.60
N LEU A 42 -1.39 7.73 -15.69
CA LEU A 42 -2.22 6.72 -15.06
C LEU A 42 -3.01 5.93 -16.11
N PRO A 43 -2.78 4.61 -16.24
CA PRO A 43 -3.51 3.80 -17.22
C PRO A 43 -4.98 3.62 -16.85
N GLU A 44 -5.79 3.31 -17.86
CA GLU A 44 -7.18 2.95 -17.62
C GLU A 44 -7.25 1.74 -16.67
N GLY A 45 -8.15 1.79 -15.70
CA GLY A 45 -8.31 0.73 -14.70
C GLY A 45 -7.39 0.84 -13.49
N LYS A 46 -6.43 1.76 -13.52
CA LYS A 46 -5.59 2.07 -12.35
C LYS A 46 -6.07 3.35 -11.69
N GLU A 47 -5.85 3.48 -10.39
CA GLU A 47 -6.38 4.60 -9.61
C GLU A 47 -5.34 5.32 -8.77
N TYR A 48 -4.22 4.66 -8.46
CA TYR A 48 -3.20 5.20 -7.57
C TYR A 48 -1.85 5.24 -8.27
N THR A 49 -1.11 6.32 -8.06
CA THR A 49 0.26 6.48 -8.57
C THR A 49 1.20 6.49 -7.38
N ILE A 50 2.08 5.49 -7.32
CA ILE A 50 3.08 5.36 -6.25
C ILE A 50 4.46 5.44 -6.88
N VAL A 51 5.22 6.47 -6.53
CA VAL A 51 6.55 6.71 -7.09
C VAL A 51 7.60 6.29 -6.07
N GLU A 52 8.33 5.24 -6.42
CA GLU A 52 9.49 4.81 -5.65
C GLU A 52 10.63 5.79 -5.91
N GLY A 53 11.03 6.52 -4.89
CA GLY A 53 12.07 7.54 -5.06
C GLY A 53 12.16 8.48 -3.87
N THR A 54 12.99 9.49 -4.02
CA THR A 54 13.24 10.49 -2.99
C THR A 54 13.06 11.89 -3.55
N ALA A 55 12.53 12.80 -2.72
CA ALA A 55 12.48 14.22 -3.01
C ALA A 55 13.70 14.92 -2.41
N PRO A 56 14.12 16.07 -2.97
CA PRO A 56 15.17 16.89 -2.35
C PRO A 56 14.77 17.32 -0.95
N HIS A 57 15.74 17.41 -0.04
CA HIS A 57 15.50 17.91 1.30
C HIS A 57 15.09 19.40 1.22
N PRO A 58 14.01 19.83 1.90
CA PRO A 58 13.48 21.18 1.73
C PRO A 58 14.42 22.29 2.22
N ILE A 59 15.38 21.98 3.10
CA ILE A 59 16.32 22.97 3.65
C ILE A 59 17.73 22.83 3.05
N PHE A 60 18.19 21.59 2.79
CA PHE A 60 19.55 21.30 2.37
C PHE A 60 19.62 20.80 0.92
N ALA A 61 18.76 21.30 0.06
CA ALA A 61 18.60 20.80 -1.30
C ALA A 61 19.46 21.54 -2.34
N PHE A 62 20.65 22.00 -1.97
CA PHE A 62 21.47 22.84 -2.85
C PHE A 62 21.82 22.17 -4.18
N ASP A 63 22.14 20.88 -4.15
CA ASP A 63 22.49 20.10 -5.32
C ASP A 63 21.65 18.83 -5.44
N ASP A 64 20.68 18.65 -4.56
CA ASP A 64 19.83 17.47 -4.58
C ASP A 64 18.83 17.56 -5.73
N VAL A 65 18.67 16.45 -6.41
CA VAL A 65 17.62 16.28 -7.40
C VAL A 65 16.68 15.19 -6.91
N ARG A 66 15.44 15.27 -7.38
CA ARG A 66 14.48 14.22 -7.16
C ARG A 66 14.94 12.96 -7.89
N GLU A 67 15.06 11.84 -7.16
CA GLU A 67 15.45 10.57 -7.73
C GLU A 67 14.25 9.64 -7.79
N VAL A 68 14.04 9.01 -8.95
CA VAL A 68 12.94 8.09 -9.17
C VAL A 68 13.50 6.75 -9.63
N ASP A 69 13.19 5.70 -8.88
CA ASP A 69 13.57 4.33 -9.23
C ASP A 69 12.48 3.63 -10.03
N SER A 70 11.21 3.89 -9.71
CA SER A 70 10.09 3.34 -10.47
C SER A 70 8.82 4.17 -10.26
N VAL A 71 7.92 4.09 -11.23
CA VAL A 71 6.56 4.65 -11.12
C VAL A 71 5.58 3.49 -11.20
N ASN A 72 4.77 3.31 -10.16
CA ASN A 72 3.87 2.19 -10.03
C ASN A 72 2.42 2.69 -10.05
N TYR A 73 1.60 2.05 -10.85
CA TYR A 73 0.18 2.36 -10.94
C TYR A 73 -0.62 1.19 -10.40
N LEU A 74 -1.45 1.46 -9.40
CA LEU A 74 -2.23 0.43 -8.70
C LEU A 74 -3.72 0.61 -8.94
N SER A 75 -4.40 -0.49 -9.18
CA SER A 75 -5.85 -0.56 -9.07
C SER A 75 -6.24 -0.88 -7.62
N LYS A 76 -7.52 -0.73 -7.30
CA LYS A 76 -8.03 -1.21 -6.00
C LYS A 76 -7.79 -2.71 -5.84
N ASP A 77 -7.97 -3.49 -6.90
CA ASP A 77 -7.74 -4.94 -6.85
C ASP A 77 -6.28 -5.31 -6.64
N ASP A 78 -5.34 -4.49 -7.12
CA ASP A 78 -3.91 -4.70 -6.82
C ASP A 78 -3.67 -4.62 -5.31
N VAL A 79 -4.30 -3.66 -4.64
CA VAL A 79 -4.20 -3.51 -3.18
C VAL A 79 -4.90 -4.66 -2.46
N ARG A 80 -6.08 -5.06 -2.94
CA ARG A 80 -6.81 -6.21 -2.37
C ARG A 80 -5.99 -7.50 -2.45
N LEU A 81 -5.34 -7.73 -3.59
CA LEU A 81 -4.52 -8.90 -3.78
C LEU A 81 -3.30 -8.89 -2.84
N ALA A 82 -2.65 -7.74 -2.69
CA ALA A 82 -1.53 -7.59 -1.78
C ALA A 82 -1.94 -7.89 -0.33
N TYR A 83 -3.06 -7.33 0.11
CA TYR A 83 -3.62 -7.63 1.43
C TYR A 83 -3.87 -9.14 1.60
N THR A 84 -4.45 -9.77 0.60
CA THR A 84 -4.77 -11.20 0.65
C THR A 84 -3.50 -12.07 0.76
N LYS A 85 -2.44 -11.70 0.04
CA LYS A 85 -1.14 -12.38 0.15
C LYS A 85 -0.57 -12.26 1.56
N LEU A 86 -0.67 -11.08 2.16
CA LEU A 86 -0.19 -10.83 3.51
C LEU A 86 -1.04 -11.49 4.60
N LEU A 87 -2.31 -11.76 4.30
CA LEU A 87 -3.22 -12.44 5.22
C LEU A 87 -2.91 -13.93 5.33
N ASP A 88 -2.27 -14.51 4.34
CA ASP A 88 -1.97 -15.95 4.30
C ASP A 88 -1.17 -16.37 5.54
N PRO A 89 -1.59 -17.44 6.24
CA PRO A 89 -0.85 -17.92 7.42
C PRO A 89 0.61 -18.31 7.12
N GLY A 90 0.91 -18.73 5.89
CA GLY A 90 2.25 -19.12 5.47
C GLY A 90 3.07 -18.01 4.83
N GLN A 91 2.62 -16.75 4.90
CA GLN A 91 3.33 -15.65 4.28
C GLN A 91 4.73 -15.44 4.90
N GLU A 92 5.66 -14.96 4.07
CA GLU A 92 7.02 -14.68 4.50
C GLU A 92 7.45 -13.26 4.23
N TYR A 93 6.47 -12.35 3.93
CA TYR A 93 6.73 -10.95 3.61
C TYR A 93 7.08 -10.13 4.85
N VAL A 94 6.39 -10.35 5.97
CA VAL A 94 6.47 -9.52 7.16
C VAL A 94 6.64 -10.34 8.43
N ASN A 95 7.06 -9.66 9.51
CA ASN A 95 7.21 -10.27 10.81
C ASN A 95 5.84 -10.57 11.46
N ARG A 96 5.89 -11.25 12.60
CA ARG A 96 4.69 -11.69 13.30
C ARG A 96 3.83 -10.52 13.78
N GLU A 97 4.43 -9.41 14.18
CA GLU A 97 3.70 -8.26 14.68
C GLU A 97 2.83 -7.62 13.59
N LEU A 98 3.43 -7.32 12.44
CA LEU A 98 2.68 -6.74 11.31
C LEU A 98 1.64 -7.73 10.77
N HIS A 99 1.98 -9.02 10.70
CA HIS A 99 1.04 -10.06 10.32
C HIS A 99 -0.15 -10.11 11.28
N GLY A 100 0.12 -9.93 12.57
CA GLY A 100 -0.93 -9.89 13.60
C GLY A 100 -1.93 -8.76 13.38
N TYR A 101 -1.47 -7.56 13.03
CA TYR A 101 -2.35 -6.43 12.73
C TYR A 101 -3.26 -6.72 11.52
N ILE A 102 -2.69 -7.31 10.48
CA ILE A 102 -3.46 -7.67 9.30
C ILE A 102 -4.50 -8.76 9.62
N LEU A 103 -4.11 -9.78 10.39
CA LEU A 103 -5.03 -10.81 10.85
C LEU A 103 -6.15 -10.24 11.71
N ASP A 104 -5.85 -9.29 12.61
CA ASP A 104 -6.84 -8.65 13.45
C ASP A 104 -7.86 -7.86 12.62
N SER A 105 -7.40 -7.16 11.58
CA SER A 105 -8.30 -6.43 10.67
C SER A 105 -9.29 -7.36 9.97
N TRP A 106 -8.84 -8.55 9.63
CA TRP A 106 -9.69 -9.59 9.01
C TRP A 106 -10.63 -10.22 10.01
N ARG A 107 -10.14 -10.55 11.21
CA ARG A 107 -10.95 -11.12 12.28
C ARG A 107 -12.14 -10.24 12.62
N ASP A 108 -11.94 -8.93 12.67
CA ASP A 108 -12.94 -7.97 13.09
C ASP A 108 -13.78 -7.41 11.92
N ARG A 109 -13.73 -8.06 10.76
CA ARG A 109 -14.51 -7.64 9.60
C ARG A 109 -16.01 -7.74 9.83
N THR A 110 -16.75 -6.90 9.13
CA THR A 110 -18.21 -6.92 9.11
C THR A 110 -18.71 -7.01 7.66
N GLU A 111 -19.99 -7.38 7.50
CA GLU A 111 -20.60 -7.42 6.16
C GLU A 111 -20.75 -6.01 5.57
N ALA A 112 -21.07 -5.02 6.42
CA ALA A 112 -21.31 -3.65 5.97
C ALA A 112 -20.01 -2.91 5.62
N ASP A 113 -18.98 -3.06 6.46
CA ASP A 113 -17.79 -2.22 6.40
C ASP A 113 -16.54 -2.94 5.87
N GLY A 114 -16.63 -4.25 5.62
CA GLY A 114 -15.50 -5.06 5.21
C GLY A 114 -14.51 -5.29 6.34
N ILE A 115 -13.20 -5.22 6.04
CA ILE A 115 -12.17 -5.38 7.06
C ILE A 115 -12.16 -4.20 8.03
N ASP A 116 -11.64 -4.42 9.23
CA ASP A 116 -11.47 -3.32 10.19
C ASP A 116 -10.14 -2.60 9.90
N ALA A 117 -10.21 -1.55 9.09
CA ALA A 117 -9.04 -0.77 8.70
C ALA A 117 -8.40 -0.02 9.88
N GLY A 118 -9.09 0.07 11.03
CA GLY A 118 -8.54 0.64 12.25
C GLY A 118 -7.35 -0.14 12.80
N HIS A 119 -7.21 -1.42 12.44
CA HIS A 119 -6.05 -2.23 12.82
C HIS A 119 -4.87 -2.06 11.85
N ILE A 120 -5.07 -1.41 10.71
CA ILE A 120 -4.00 -1.20 9.72
C ILE A 120 -3.31 0.12 10.06
N ASP A 121 -2.20 0.02 10.78
CA ASP A 121 -1.38 1.19 11.11
C ASP A 121 -0.48 1.59 9.91
N ALA A 122 0.34 2.62 10.12
CA ALA A 122 1.24 3.10 9.06
C ALA A 122 2.19 2.01 8.58
N GLY A 123 2.73 1.19 9.49
CA GLY A 123 3.62 0.09 9.11
C GLY A 123 2.93 -1.01 8.32
N ALA A 124 1.70 -1.37 8.71
CA ALA A 124 0.93 -2.37 7.97
C ALA A 124 0.50 -1.82 6.60
N ALA A 125 0.08 -0.56 6.52
CA ALA A 125 -0.26 0.08 5.24
C ALA A 125 0.95 0.14 4.31
N ASP A 126 2.13 0.46 4.84
CA ASP A 126 3.39 0.48 4.10
C ASP A 126 3.64 -0.87 3.41
N VAL A 127 3.63 -1.96 4.16
CA VAL A 127 3.95 -3.27 3.57
C VAL A 127 2.89 -3.74 2.58
N ILE A 128 1.61 -3.39 2.78
CA ILE A 128 0.56 -3.68 1.81
C ILE A 128 0.88 -2.97 0.48
N VAL A 129 1.24 -1.70 0.52
CA VAL A 129 1.57 -0.93 -0.68
C VAL A 129 2.83 -1.47 -1.35
N GLN A 130 3.86 -1.83 -0.58
CA GLN A 130 5.08 -2.42 -1.15
C GLN A 130 4.79 -3.73 -1.88
N VAL A 131 4.01 -4.62 -1.27
CA VAL A 131 3.63 -5.89 -1.92
C VAL A 131 2.80 -5.64 -3.18
N ALA A 132 1.90 -4.63 -3.14
CA ALA A 132 1.12 -4.26 -4.32
C ALA A 132 2.00 -3.74 -5.46
N CYS A 133 3.04 -2.96 -5.15
CA CYS A 133 3.95 -2.40 -6.14
C CYS A 133 5.00 -3.40 -6.63
N PHE A 134 5.57 -4.19 -5.74
CA PHE A 134 6.82 -4.93 -5.99
C PHE A 134 6.69 -6.43 -5.80
N ASP A 135 5.60 -6.94 -5.25
CA ASP A 135 5.43 -8.31 -4.79
C ASP A 135 6.54 -8.74 -3.80
N GLU A 136 7.08 -7.79 -3.07
CA GLU A 136 8.08 -7.99 -2.02
C GLU A 136 8.08 -6.79 -1.08
N VAL A 137 8.65 -6.96 0.11
CA VAL A 137 8.93 -5.85 1.02
C VAL A 137 10.41 -5.48 0.85
N ARG A 138 10.65 -4.34 0.16
CA ARG A 138 12.01 -3.85 -0.14
C ARG A 138 12.57 -2.97 0.96
N TYR A 139 11.71 -2.29 1.67
CA TYR A 139 12.09 -1.22 2.61
C TYR A 139 11.56 -1.54 4.01
N GLY A 140 12.30 -1.14 4.99
CA GLY A 140 11.94 -1.33 6.37
C GLY A 140 12.88 -2.19 7.09
#